data_3744400640039ffdcdc2b3cedbb2da7c
#
_entry.id   3744400640039ffdcdc2b3cedbb2da7c
#
_cell.length_a   1.000
_cell.length_b   1.000
_cell.length_c   1.000
_cell.angle_alpha   90.00
_cell.angle_beta   90.00
_cell.angle_gamma   90.00
#
_symmetry.space_group_name_H-M   'P 1'
#
loop_
_entity.id
_entity.type
_entity.pdbx_description
1 polymer ?
#
loop_
_entity_poly.entity_id
_entity_poly.type
_entity_poly.pdbx_seq_one_letter_code
_entity_poly.pdbx_strand_id
1 'polypeptide(L)'
;MYINATGYYIPTERVSNDHFFEINGLTSDWILQRTGINTRSKAGEGENSDTMGLEAIRVAIPHLPYDIKDVDLIVSACYSPRDTVATLAHVAQREFKIEKAKALYISSACSSFSNALEVVEGYFAMGKATKALVVCSEHNTYYSNESDPKCGLLWGDAAVDLFDSKD
;
A
#
# COMPACT_ATOMS: atom_id res chain seq x y z
N MET A 1 -6.45 20.51 0.28
CA MET A 1 -6.52 19.08 0.57
C MET A 1 -6.45 18.88 2.07
N TYR A 2 -7.38 18.13 2.65
CA TYR A 2 -7.47 17.86 4.10
C TYR A 2 -7.49 16.36 4.33
N ILE A 3 -6.60 15.87 5.19
CA ILE A 3 -6.56 14.45 5.58
C ILE A 3 -7.69 14.20 6.58
N ASN A 4 -8.60 13.30 6.22
CA ASN A 4 -9.79 12.98 7.02
C ASN A 4 -9.59 11.72 7.88
N ALA A 5 -8.95 10.70 7.33
CA ALA A 5 -8.63 9.46 8.03
C ALA A 5 -7.46 8.76 7.37
N THR A 6 -6.78 7.93 8.13
CA THR A 6 -5.73 7.03 7.65
C THR A 6 -5.91 5.65 8.26
N GLY A 7 -5.53 4.63 7.52
CA GLY A 7 -5.49 3.27 8.00
C GLY A 7 -4.21 2.58 7.56
N TYR A 8 -3.90 1.46 8.19
CA TYR A 8 -2.79 0.62 7.81
C TYR A 8 -3.04 -0.84 8.13
N TYR A 9 -2.36 -1.70 7.41
CA TYR A 9 -2.30 -3.13 7.69
C TYR A 9 -0.86 -3.62 7.55
N ILE A 10 -0.39 -4.36 8.53
CA ILE A 10 0.94 -4.96 8.54
C ILE A 10 0.75 -6.45 8.84
N PRO A 11 1.13 -7.36 7.93
CA PRO A 11 1.11 -8.81 8.17
C PRO A 11 1.77 -9.17 9.50
N THR A 12 1.27 -10.19 10.17
CA THR A 12 1.76 -10.58 11.51
C THR A 12 3.06 -11.37 11.47
N GLU A 13 3.32 -12.10 10.38
CA GLU A 13 4.57 -12.84 10.21
C GLU A 13 5.77 -11.88 10.20
N ARG A 14 6.83 -12.28 10.89
CA ARG A 14 8.08 -11.52 10.98
C ARG A 14 9.26 -12.38 10.55
N VAL A 15 10.03 -11.85 9.61
CA VAL A 15 11.28 -12.45 9.14
C VAL A 15 12.45 -11.71 9.77
N SER A 16 13.25 -12.40 10.58
CA SER A 16 14.46 -11.85 11.21
C SER A 16 15.65 -11.85 10.25
N ASN A 17 16.73 -11.15 10.64
CA ASN A 17 17.94 -11.17 9.85
C ASN A 17 18.62 -12.56 9.81
N ASP A 18 18.42 -13.40 10.82
CA ASP A 18 19.01 -14.74 10.86
C ASP A 18 18.51 -15.65 9.74
N HIS A 19 17.30 -15.41 9.26
CA HIS A 19 16.74 -16.10 8.08
C HIS A 19 17.66 -15.98 6.85
N PHE A 20 18.28 -14.82 6.65
CA PHE A 20 19.15 -14.58 5.49
C PHE A 20 20.53 -15.21 5.62
N PHE A 21 20.98 -15.52 6.84
CA PHE A 21 22.26 -16.23 7.02
C PHE A 21 22.20 -17.64 6.38
N GLU A 22 21.11 -18.34 6.54
CA GLU A 22 20.94 -19.68 5.95
C GLU A 22 20.80 -19.63 4.42
N ILE A 23 20.25 -18.54 3.86
CA ILE A 23 19.94 -18.41 2.43
C ILE A 23 21.14 -17.89 1.63
N ASN A 24 21.83 -16.86 2.16
CA ASN A 24 22.85 -16.13 1.41
C ASN A 24 24.12 -15.79 2.22
N GLY A 25 24.24 -16.30 3.44
CA GLY A 25 25.41 -16.13 4.30
C GLY A 25 25.55 -14.75 4.95
N LEU A 26 24.58 -13.85 4.84
CA LEU A 26 24.64 -12.52 5.46
C LEU A 26 24.29 -12.62 6.95
N THR A 27 25.19 -12.12 7.80
CA THR A 27 24.97 -12.12 9.26
C THR A 27 24.01 -11.02 9.68
N SER A 28 23.30 -11.25 10.80
CA SER A 28 22.38 -10.27 11.38
C SER A 28 23.06 -8.91 11.62
N ASP A 29 24.28 -8.93 12.18
CA ASP A 29 25.07 -7.71 12.43
C ASP A 29 25.41 -6.97 11.13
N TRP A 30 25.79 -7.70 10.08
CA TRP A 30 26.09 -7.09 8.78
C TRP A 30 24.89 -6.36 8.20
N ILE A 31 23.70 -6.99 8.26
CA ILE A 31 22.45 -6.41 7.77
C ILE A 31 22.07 -5.19 8.60
N LEU A 32 22.08 -5.32 9.94
CA LEU A 32 21.69 -4.24 10.84
C LEU A 32 22.56 -2.99 10.66
N GLN A 33 23.88 -3.16 10.61
CA GLN A 33 24.83 -2.04 10.46
C GLN A 33 24.64 -1.25 9.15
N ARG A 34 24.18 -1.91 8.08
CA ARG A 34 24.05 -1.28 6.75
C ARG A 34 22.65 -0.76 6.46
N THR A 35 21.63 -1.35 7.05
CA THR A 35 20.23 -1.07 6.71
C THR A 35 19.42 -0.53 7.88
N GLY A 36 19.83 -0.79 9.11
CA GLY A 36 19.03 -0.53 10.30
C GLY A 36 17.86 -1.51 10.49
N ILE A 37 17.71 -2.51 9.60
CA ILE A 37 16.58 -3.46 9.62
C ILE A 37 16.86 -4.59 10.62
N ASN A 38 15.96 -4.79 11.57
CA ASN A 38 15.96 -5.94 12.48
C ASN A 38 15.03 -7.06 11.98
N THR A 39 13.81 -6.69 11.55
CA THR A 39 12.80 -7.63 11.07
C THR A 39 12.01 -7.02 9.92
N ARG A 40 11.29 -7.86 9.17
CA ARG A 40 10.35 -7.45 8.12
C ARG A 40 9.03 -8.16 8.36
N SER A 41 7.95 -7.50 7.96
CA SER A 41 6.65 -8.14 7.80
C SER A 41 6.63 -8.97 6.53
N LYS A 42 5.97 -10.12 6.54
CA LYS A 42 5.77 -10.98 5.39
C LYS A 42 4.31 -11.39 5.31
N ALA A 43 3.73 -11.26 4.13
CA ALA A 43 2.36 -11.70 3.87
C ALA A 43 2.27 -13.21 4.02
N GLY A 44 1.28 -13.67 4.78
CA GLY A 44 0.98 -15.07 5.02
C GLY A 44 0.11 -15.68 3.92
N GLU A 45 -0.32 -16.91 4.15
CA GLU A 45 -1.24 -17.58 3.23
C GLU A 45 -2.56 -16.82 3.10
N GLY A 46 -2.97 -16.54 1.85
CA GLY A 46 -4.18 -15.77 1.55
C GLY A 46 -4.02 -14.25 1.59
N GLU A 47 -2.91 -13.74 2.11
CA GLU A 47 -2.60 -12.31 2.06
C GLU A 47 -1.92 -11.94 0.73
N ASN A 48 -2.28 -10.79 0.20
CA ASN A 48 -1.70 -10.22 -1.01
C ASN A 48 -1.96 -8.70 -1.03
N SER A 49 -1.44 -8.00 -2.03
CA SER A 49 -1.62 -6.54 -2.12
C SER A 49 -3.08 -6.09 -2.06
N ASP A 50 -4.03 -6.85 -2.65
CA ASP A 50 -5.45 -6.48 -2.60
C ASP A 50 -6.03 -6.69 -1.20
N THR A 51 -5.83 -7.87 -0.61
CA THR A 51 -6.41 -8.17 0.72
C THR A 51 -5.83 -7.27 1.81
N MET A 52 -4.53 -7.01 1.80
CA MET A 52 -3.88 -6.10 2.74
C MET A 52 -4.39 -4.66 2.58
N GLY A 53 -4.54 -4.18 1.34
CA GLY A 53 -5.10 -2.86 1.07
C GLY A 53 -6.54 -2.70 1.54
N LEU A 54 -7.39 -3.71 1.36
CA LEU A 54 -8.75 -3.69 1.88
C LEU A 54 -8.80 -3.66 3.41
N GLU A 55 -7.92 -4.40 4.09
CA GLU A 55 -7.82 -4.37 5.56
C GLU A 55 -7.38 -2.98 6.07
N ALA A 56 -6.39 -2.35 5.42
CA ALA A 56 -6.02 -0.97 5.74
C ALA A 56 -7.23 -0.03 5.66
N ILE A 57 -7.96 -0.06 4.55
CA ILE A 57 -9.17 0.75 4.34
C ILE A 57 -10.22 0.50 5.43
N ARG A 58 -10.45 -0.77 5.84
CA ARG A 58 -11.39 -1.10 6.92
C ARG A 58 -11.02 -0.44 8.25
N VAL A 59 -9.73 -0.27 8.52
CA VAL A 59 -9.24 0.41 9.73
C VAL A 59 -9.58 1.91 9.69
N ALA A 60 -9.51 2.56 8.54
CA ALA A 60 -9.79 3.99 8.41
C ALA A 60 -11.29 4.34 8.44
N ILE A 61 -12.17 3.47 7.91
CA ILE A 61 -13.61 3.74 7.75
C ILE A 61 -14.30 4.26 9.03
N PRO A 62 -14.10 3.68 10.24
CA PRO A 62 -14.74 4.19 11.45
C PRO A 62 -14.37 5.63 11.84
N HIS A 63 -13.32 6.17 11.26
CA HIS A 63 -12.78 7.50 11.54
C HIS A 63 -13.18 8.54 10.49
N LEU A 64 -13.87 8.13 9.42
CA LEU A 64 -14.30 9.04 8.36
C LEU A 64 -15.43 9.97 8.86
N PRO A 65 -15.40 11.27 8.51
CA PRO A 65 -16.48 12.20 8.81
C PRO A 65 -17.64 12.12 7.81
N TYR A 66 -17.59 11.19 6.85
CA TYR A 66 -18.58 10.97 5.78
C TYR A 66 -18.69 9.47 5.45
N ASP A 67 -19.73 9.11 4.69
CA ASP A 67 -19.86 7.72 4.19
C ASP A 67 -18.78 7.45 3.13
N ILE A 68 -18.11 6.30 3.23
CA ILE A 68 -17.10 5.89 2.23
C ILE A 68 -17.66 5.90 0.79
N LYS A 69 -18.96 5.69 0.62
CA LYS A 69 -19.64 5.77 -0.69
C LYS A 69 -19.66 7.16 -1.31
N ASP A 70 -19.36 8.20 -0.51
CA ASP A 70 -19.23 9.57 -1.01
C ASP A 70 -17.89 9.84 -1.67
N VAL A 71 -16.92 8.93 -1.57
CA VAL A 71 -15.65 9.01 -2.28
C VAL A 71 -15.90 9.00 -3.79
N ASP A 72 -15.31 9.95 -4.50
CA ASP A 72 -15.49 10.14 -5.94
C ASP A 72 -14.21 9.91 -6.77
N LEU A 73 -13.08 9.65 -6.07
CA LEU A 73 -11.80 9.29 -6.67
C LEU A 73 -11.07 8.24 -5.81
N ILE A 74 -10.66 7.14 -6.41
CA ILE A 74 -9.82 6.12 -5.78
C ILE A 74 -8.52 6.00 -6.58
N VAL A 75 -7.39 6.16 -5.92
CA VAL A 75 -6.07 6.00 -6.52
C VAL A 75 -5.33 4.88 -5.79
N SER A 76 -5.07 3.76 -6.45
CA SER A 76 -4.11 2.77 -5.94
C SER A 76 -2.71 3.11 -6.43
N ALA A 77 -1.75 3.14 -5.51
CA ALA A 77 -0.38 3.56 -5.76
C ALA A 77 0.58 2.50 -5.26
N CYS A 78 1.10 1.68 -6.17
CA CYS A 78 2.04 0.60 -5.85
C CYS A 78 2.81 0.15 -7.09
N TYR A 79 3.86 -0.64 -6.90
CA TYR A 79 4.59 -1.27 -8.00
C TYR A 79 4.57 -2.81 -7.95
N SER A 80 3.98 -3.39 -6.90
CA SER A 80 3.77 -4.84 -6.75
C SER A 80 2.27 -5.21 -6.76
N PRO A 81 1.49 -4.78 -7.77
CA PRO A 81 0.05 -5.06 -7.82
C PRO A 81 -0.19 -6.55 -8.07
N ARG A 82 -1.27 -7.08 -7.49
CA ARG A 82 -1.73 -8.43 -7.80
C ARG A 82 -2.20 -8.55 -9.25
N ASP A 83 -2.90 -7.53 -9.74
CA ASP A 83 -3.43 -7.46 -11.10
C ASP A 83 -3.21 -6.04 -11.65
N THR A 84 -2.77 -5.95 -12.91
CA THR A 84 -2.50 -4.68 -13.59
C THR A 84 -3.70 -4.09 -14.33
N VAL A 85 -4.80 -4.85 -14.44
CA VAL A 85 -6.04 -4.44 -15.08
C VAL A 85 -7.11 -4.16 -14.03
N ALA A 86 -7.45 -5.15 -13.20
CA ALA A 86 -8.35 -5.00 -12.07
C ALA A 86 -7.54 -4.64 -10.81
N THR A 87 -6.95 -3.45 -10.79
CA THR A 87 -6.07 -2.99 -9.73
C THR A 87 -6.80 -2.81 -8.39
N LEU A 88 -6.06 -2.65 -7.29
CA LEU A 88 -6.62 -2.46 -5.96
C LEU A 88 -7.67 -1.33 -5.91
N ALA A 89 -7.52 -0.26 -6.71
CA ALA A 89 -8.55 0.79 -6.79
C ALA A 89 -9.91 0.24 -7.25
N HIS A 90 -9.93 -0.65 -8.25
CA HIS A 90 -11.16 -1.30 -8.72
C HIS A 90 -11.68 -2.33 -7.72
N VAL A 91 -10.78 -3.06 -7.06
CA VAL A 91 -11.15 -4.02 -6.01
C VAL A 91 -11.81 -3.30 -4.83
N ALA A 92 -11.22 -2.19 -4.36
CA ALA A 92 -11.79 -1.35 -3.30
C ALA A 92 -13.15 -0.75 -3.70
N GLN A 93 -13.26 -0.22 -4.93
CA GLN A 93 -14.50 0.31 -5.47
C GLN A 93 -15.65 -0.72 -5.37
N ARG A 94 -15.38 -1.94 -5.79
CA ARG A 94 -16.37 -3.04 -5.76
C ARG A 94 -16.68 -3.47 -4.32
N GLU A 95 -15.66 -3.69 -3.49
CA GLU A 95 -15.79 -4.18 -2.12
C GLU A 95 -16.63 -3.24 -1.25
N PHE A 96 -16.34 -1.94 -1.31
CA PHE A 96 -17.02 -0.93 -0.50
C PHE A 96 -18.21 -0.27 -1.22
N LYS A 97 -18.57 -0.74 -2.44
CA LYS A 97 -19.71 -0.24 -3.24
C LYS A 97 -19.62 1.26 -3.51
N ILE A 98 -18.44 1.74 -3.86
CA ILE A 98 -18.18 3.16 -4.19
C ILE A 98 -18.45 3.39 -5.68
N GLU A 99 -19.72 3.26 -6.10
CA GLU A 99 -20.13 3.14 -7.50
C GLU A 99 -19.76 4.37 -8.37
N LYS A 100 -19.68 5.55 -7.76
CA LYS A 100 -19.48 6.82 -8.49
C LYS A 100 -18.00 7.18 -8.66
N ALA A 101 -17.11 6.53 -7.93
CA ALA A 101 -15.69 6.89 -7.94
C ALA A 101 -15.03 6.54 -9.28
N LYS A 102 -14.11 7.39 -9.69
CA LYS A 102 -13.10 7.02 -10.69
C LYS A 102 -12.02 6.21 -10.01
N ALA A 103 -11.63 5.10 -10.63
CA ALA A 103 -10.55 4.25 -10.14
C ALA A 103 -9.32 4.44 -11.02
N LEU A 104 -8.20 4.82 -10.41
CA LEU A 104 -6.92 5.04 -11.07
C LEU A 104 -5.83 4.18 -10.44
N TYR A 105 -4.85 3.80 -11.24
CA TYR A 105 -3.63 3.12 -10.81
C TYR A 105 -2.40 3.92 -11.20
N ILE A 106 -1.50 4.10 -10.24
CA ILE A 106 -0.22 4.80 -10.43
C ILE A 106 0.92 3.89 -9.98
N SER A 107 1.92 3.74 -10.84
CA SER A 107 3.15 3.05 -10.51
C SER A 107 4.35 3.89 -10.91
N SER A 108 5.07 4.35 -9.91
CA SER A 108 6.33 5.10 -10.03
C SER A 108 7.31 4.69 -8.92
N ALA A 109 7.39 3.38 -8.69
CA ALA A 109 8.22 2.78 -7.64
C ALA A 109 7.98 3.44 -6.27
N CYS A 110 9.04 3.79 -5.53
CA CYS A 110 8.96 4.38 -4.19
C CYS A 110 8.27 5.76 -4.14
N SER A 111 8.08 6.44 -5.28
CA SER A 111 7.39 7.72 -5.37
C SER A 111 5.91 7.62 -5.73
N SER A 112 5.36 6.40 -5.84
CA SER A 112 3.96 6.20 -6.23
C SER A 112 2.97 6.95 -5.35
N PHE A 113 3.19 6.95 -4.03
CA PHE A 113 2.32 7.63 -3.08
C PHE A 113 2.32 9.15 -3.27
N SER A 114 3.50 9.79 -3.35
CA SER A 114 3.59 11.24 -3.56
C SER A 114 2.98 11.66 -4.89
N ASN A 115 3.21 10.90 -5.95
CA ASN A 115 2.61 11.16 -7.25
C ASN A 115 1.08 10.97 -7.23
N ALA A 116 0.57 10.03 -6.44
CA ALA A 116 -0.87 9.86 -6.25
C ALA A 116 -1.50 11.08 -5.58
N LEU A 117 -0.85 11.67 -4.57
CA LEU A 117 -1.31 12.89 -3.92
C LEU A 117 -1.36 14.07 -4.89
N GLU A 118 -0.35 14.24 -5.76
CA GLU A 118 -0.35 15.27 -6.80
C GLU A 118 -1.52 15.09 -7.78
N VAL A 119 -1.83 13.84 -8.14
CA VAL A 119 -2.99 13.54 -9.00
C VAL A 119 -4.29 13.88 -8.29
N VAL A 120 -4.46 13.52 -7.01
CA VAL A 120 -5.64 13.88 -6.21
C VAL A 120 -5.80 15.40 -6.15
N GLU A 121 -4.73 16.13 -5.83
CA GLU A 121 -4.74 17.59 -5.78
C GLU A 121 -5.14 18.22 -7.13
N GLY A 122 -4.63 17.67 -8.22
CA GLY A 122 -5.03 18.06 -9.57
C GLY A 122 -6.53 17.86 -9.84
N TYR A 123 -7.10 16.72 -9.42
CA TYR A 123 -8.53 16.46 -9.56
C TYR A 123 -9.38 17.43 -8.72
N PHE A 124 -8.95 17.71 -7.49
CA PHE A 124 -9.60 18.70 -6.62
C PHE A 124 -9.55 20.11 -7.21
N ALA A 125 -8.38 20.52 -7.72
CA ALA A 125 -8.21 21.82 -8.36
C ALA A 125 -9.10 22.00 -9.60
N MET A 126 -9.26 20.95 -10.41
CA MET A 126 -10.15 20.94 -11.57
C MET A 126 -11.63 20.82 -11.22
N GLY A 127 -12.00 20.63 -9.96
CA GLY A 127 -13.37 20.35 -9.54
C GLY A 127 -13.93 19.02 -10.05
N LYS A 128 -13.07 18.04 -10.33
CA LYS A 128 -13.43 16.73 -10.85
C LYS A 128 -13.59 15.66 -9.77
N ALA A 129 -13.13 15.97 -8.58
CA ALA A 129 -13.32 15.19 -7.36
C ALA A 129 -13.39 16.12 -6.15
N THR A 130 -14.00 15.64 -5.07
CA THR A 130 -14.14 16.33 -3.80
C THR A 130 -13.70 15.49 -2.61
N LYS A 131 -13.75 14.18 -2.74
CA LYS A 131 -13.32 13.20 -1.73
C LYS A 131 -12.53 12.10 -2.41
N ALA A 132 -11.34 11.82 -1.91
CA ALA A 132 -10.47 10.83 -2.49
C ALA A 132 -10.00 9.78 -1.46
N LEU A 133 -9.75 8.58 -1.96
CA LEU A 133 -9.04 7.51 -1.29
C LEU A 133 -7.75 7.24 -2.05
N VAL A 134 -6.60 7.40 -1.39
CA VAL A 134 -5.31 6.91 -1.87
C VAL A 134 -4.95 5.66 -1.08
N VAL A 135 -4.70 4.55 -1.75
CA VAL A 135 -4.30 3.30 -1.10
C VAL A 135 -3.01 2.77 -1.71
N CYS A 136 -2.04 2.49 -0.85
CA CYS A 136 -0.77 1.87 -1.19
C CYS A 136 -0.70 0.50 -0.53
N SER A 137 -0.45 -0.53 -1.29
CA SER A 137 -0.29 -1.88 -0.76
C SER A 137 0.76 -2.62 -1.55
N GLU A 138 1.81 -3.05 -0.84
CA GLU A 138 2.96 -3.69 -1.44
C GLU A 138 3.12 -5.12 -0.93
N HIS A 139 3.23 -6.05 -1.86
CA HIS A 139 3.54 -7.46 -1.60
C HIS A 139 4.92 -7.79 -2.20
N ASN A 140 5.93 -7.10 -1.69
CA ASN A 140 7.29 -7.16 -2.21
C ASN A 140 7.96 -8.51 -2.03
N THR A 141 7.66 -9.20 -0.93
CA THR A 141 8.26 -10.50 -0.64
C THR A 141 7.85 -11.56 -1.67
N TYR A 142 6.70 -11.40 -2.34
CA TYR A 142 6.27 -12.29 -3.43
C TYR A 142 7.14 -12.14 -4.69
N TYR A 143 7.60 -10.93 -4.98
CA TYR A 143 8.38 -10.63 -6.19
C TYR A 143 9.89 -10.65 -5.94
N SER A 144 10.33 -10.58 -4.69
CA SER A 144 11.74 -10.51 -4.34
C SER A 144 12.43 -11.87 -4.42
N ASN A 145 13.71 -11.86 -4.76
CA ASN A 145 14.56 -13.03 -4.65
C ASN A 145 15.38 -12.95 -3.34
N GLU A 146 14.97 -13.70 -2.33
CA GLU A 146 15.64 -13.72 -1.02
C GLU A 146 17.09 -14.20 -1.10
N SER A 147 17.46 -14.95 -2.15
CA SER A 147 18.85 -15.40 -2.37
C SER A 147 19.76 -14.29 -2.90
N ASP A 148 19.23 -13.16 -3.35
CA ASP A 148 20.04 -12.03 -3.78
C ASP A 148 20.62 -11.30 -2.56
N PRO A 149 21.96 -11.36 -2.32
CA PRO A 149 22.58 -10.75 -1.15
C PRO A 149 22.61 -9.21 -1.22
N LYS A 150 22.23 -8.60 -2.36
CA LYS A 150 22.23 -7.15 -2.54
C LYS A 150 20.90 -6.51 -2.15
N CYS A 151 19.79 -7.12 -2.54
CA CYS A 151 18.48 -6.51 -2.34
C CYS A 151 17.41 -7.44 -1.74
N GLY A 152 17.56 -8.77 -1.80
CA GLY A 152 16.57 -9.72 -1.30
C GLY A 152 16.21 -9.56 0.18
N LEU A 153 17.17 -9.07 0.96
CA LEU A 153 17.04 -8.85 2.41
C LEU A 153 16.24 -7.58 2.79
N LEU A 154 15.91 -6.70 1.84
CA LEU A 154 15.38 -5.36 2.12
C LEU A 154 13.85 -5.33 2.26
N TRP A 155 13.16 -6.30 1.63
CA TRP A 155 11.73 -6.20 1.36
C TRP A 155 10.86 -6.69 2.52
N GLY A 156 9.78 -5.95 2.76
CA GLY A 156 8.66 -6.34 3.61
C GLY A 156 7.35 -5.93 2.96
N ASP A 157 6.25 -6.44 3.52
CA ASP A 157 4.90 -6.26 3.01
C ASP A 157 4.09 -5.41 3.96
N ALA A 158 3.28 -4.50 3.43
CA ALA A 158 2.36 -3.67 4.20
C ALA A 158 1.37 -2.96 3.29
N ALA A 159 0.29 -2.46 3.87
CA ALA A 159 -0.64 -1.55 3.23
C ALA A 159 -0.93 -0.33 4.09
N VAL A 160 -1.14 0.80 3.44
CA VAL A 160 -1.60 2.06 4.06
C VAL A 160 -2.63 2.71 3.16
N ASP A 161 -3.51 3.49 3.76
CA ASP A 161 -4.43 4.34 3.02
C ASP A 161 -4.55 5.73 3.64
N LEU A 162 -5.10 6.63 2.83
CA LEU A 162 -5.34 8.01 3.21
C LEU A 162 -6.62 8.47 2.53
N PHE A 163 -7.56 8.96 3.33
CA PHE A 163 -8.76 9.61 2.85
C PHE A 163 -8.61 11.13 2.92
N ASP A 164 -8.85 11.77 1.79
CA ASP A 164 -8.72 13.21 1.61
C ASP A 164 -10.02 13.85 1.19
N SER A 165 -10.19 15.14 1.54
CA SER A 165 -11.22 16.00 0.97
C SER A 165 -10.65 17.33 0.48
N LYS A 166 -11.38 17.95 -0.44
CA LYS A 166 -11.05 19.27 -0.97
C LYS A 166 -11.26 20.37 0.09
N ASP A 167 -12.35 20.26 0.86
CA ASP A 167 -12.81 21.19 1.89
C ASP A 167 -13.09 20.45 3.18
#